data_cf63f5cb88eb5eb37fceeb8e40475327
#
_entry.id   cf63f5cb88eb5eb37fceeb8e40475327
#
_cell.length_a   1.000
_cell.length_b   1.000
_cell.length_c   1.000
_cell.angle_alpha   90.00
_cell.angle_beta   90.00
_cell.angle_gamma   90.00
#
_symmetry.space_group_name_H-M   'P 1'
#
loop_
_entity.id
_entity.type
_entity.pdbx_description
1 polymer ?
#
loop_
_entity_poly.entity_id
_entity_poly.type
_entity_poly.pdbx_seq_one_letter_code
_entity_poly.pdbx_strand_id
1 'polypeptide(L)'
;MKAIVLSLIIVLSPTVALSLDTQTQEILEERTCQYLKSGLTLGETMGAIRYAVEQNSSSRSQYEPINIWRDYFINERTRKIFVNAKKRCPEFFPRN
;
A
#
# COMPACT_ATOMS: atom_id res chain seq x y z
N MET A 1 -27.42 -6.94 -21.58
CA MET A 1 -26.41 -7.63 -21.82
C MET A 1 -25.14 -7.19 -21.26
N LYS A 2 -24.55 -6.22 -21.77
CA LYS A 2 -23.33 -5.77 -21.25
C LYS A 2 -23.46 -5.37 -19.84
N ALA A 3 -24.55 -4.88 -19.46
CA ALA A 3 -24.75 -4.41 -18.11
C ALA A 3 -24.52 -5.51 -17.11
N ILE A 4 -24.73 -6.68 -17.52
CA ILE A 4 -24.60 -7.78 -16.62
C ILE A 4 -23.20 -7.97 -16.17
N VAL A 5 -22.28 -7.73 -17.04
CA VAL A 5 -20.92 -7.90 -16.71
C VAL A 5 -20.48 -6.96 -15.62
N LEU A 6 -21.04 -5.79 -15.65
CA LEU A 6 -20.68 -4.81 -14.67
C LEU A 6 -21.00 -5.21 -13.28
N SER A 7 -22.12 -5.85 -13.13
CA SER A 7 -22.51 -6.18 -11.79
C SER A 7 -21.58 -7.16 -11.17
N LEU A 8 -20.95 -7.95 -11.94
CA LEU A 8 -20.02 -8.91 -11.39
C LEU A 8 -18.88 -8.24 -10.71
N ILE A 9 -18.44 -7.18 -11.26
CA ILE A 9 -17.31 -6.49 -10.71
C ILE A 9 -17.60 -5.94 -9.34
N ILE A 10 -18.77 -5.48 -9.16
CA ILE A 10 -19.16 -4.92 -7.90
C ILE A 10 -19.07 -5.92 -6.78
N VAL A 11 -19.35 -7.13 -7.09
CA VAL A 11 -19.37 -8.16 -6.09
C VAL A 11 -18.04 -8.29 -5.39
N LEU A 12 -16.98 -7.95 -6.04
CA LEU A 12 -15.68 -8.12 -5.46
C LEU A 12 -15.33 -7.07 -4.45
N SER A 13 -16.05 -5.99 -4.47
CA SER A 13 -15.70 -4.90 -3.60
C SER A 13 -15.62 -5.22 -2.14
N PRO A 14 -16.56 -5.89 -1.58
CA PRO A 14 -16.59 -6.04 -0.14
C PRO A 14 -15.40 -6.79 0.42
N THR A 15 -14.81 -7.62 -0.35
CA THR A 15 -13.75 -8.44 0.19
C THR A 15 -12.46 -7.70 0.38
N VAL A 16 -12.38 -6.50 -0.12
CA VAL A 16 -11.15 -5.76 -0.01
C VAL A 16 -11.14 -4.79 1.13
N ALA A 17 -12.11 -4.87 1.97
CA ALA A 17 -12.25 -3.89 3.03
C ALA A 17 -11.03 -3.80 3.94
N LEU A 18 -10.37 -4.89 4.18
CA LEU A 18 -9.28 -4.92 5.12
C LEU A 18 -7.89 -4.81 4.52
N SER A 19 -7.80 -4.50 3.24
CA SER A 19 -6.50 -4.44 2.62
C SER A 19 -6.47 -3.34 1.58
N LEU A 20 -5.29 -3.00 1.15
CA LEU A 20 -5.14 -2.06 0.05
C LEU A 20 -5.55 -2.76 -1.22
N ASP A 21 -6.25 -2.05 -2.09
CA ASP A 21 -6.55 -2.66 -3.36
C ASP A 21 -5.29 -2.58 -4.23
N THR A 22 -5.32 -3.32 -5.31
CA THR A 22 -4.16 -3.45 -6.17
C THR A 22 -3.72 -2.11 -6.73
N GLN A 23 -4.68 -1.32 -7.11
CA GLN A 23 -4.34 -0.05 -7.72
C GLN A 23 -3.64 0.89 -6.74
N THR A 24 -4.12 0.95 -5.53
CA THR A 24 -3.49 1.78 -4.53
C THR A 24 -2.09 1.29 -4.23
N GLN A 25 -1.92 -0.01 -4.17
CA GLN A 25 -0.61 -0.54 -3.90
C GLN A 25 0.38 -0.18 -5.01
N GLU A 26 -0.05 -0.27 -6.25
CA GLU A 26 0.82 0.07 -7.36
C GLU A 26 1.19 1.55 -7.34
N ILE A 27 0.23 2.38 -6.99
CA ILE A 27 0.51 3.79 -6.90
C ILE A 27 1.56 4.06 -5.83
N LEU A 28 1.45 3.39 -4.71
CA LEU A 28 2.41 3.61 -3.63
C LEU A 28 3.77 3.04 -3.96
N GLU A 29 3.82 1.98 -4.72
CA GLU A 29 5.11 1.46 -5.17
C GLU A 29 5.79 2.48 -6.07
N GLU A 30 5.03 3.05 -6.96
CA GLU A 30 5.58 4.04 -7.85
C GLU A 30 5.97 5.30 -7.10
N ARG A 31 5.15 5.70 -6.14
CA ARG A 31 5.44 6.86 -5.33
C ARG A 31 6.72 6.67 -4.53
N THR A 32 6.96 5.45 -4.07
CA THR A 32 8.19 5.14 -3.36
C THR A 32 9.39 5.44 -4.24
N CYS A 33 9.35 4.99 -5.47
CA CYS A 33 10.44 5.25 -6.39
C CYS A 33 10.61 6.74 -6.65
N GLN A 34 9.52 7.46 -6.77
CA GLN A 34 9.59 8.88 -7.01
C GLN A 34 10.23 9.63 -5.84
N TYR A 35 9.86 9.25 -4.63
CA TYR A 35 10.44 9.89 -3.46
C TYR A 35 11.94 9.65 -3.39
N LEU A 36 12.37 8.42 -3.62
CA LEU A 36 13.78 8.12 -3.58
C LEU A 36 14.53 8.86 -4.69
N LYS A 37 13.91 8.93 -5.84
CA LYS A 37 14.54 9.62 -6.95
C LYS A 37 14.70 11.10 -6.64
N SER A 38 13.79 11.66 -5.90
CA SER A 38 13.86 13.09 -5.60
C SER A 38 14.79 13.41 -4.45
N GLY A 39 15.39 12.41 -3.84
CA GLY A 39 16.39 12.65 -2.83
C GLY A 39 16.01 12.32 -1.40
N LEU A 40 14.80 11.86 -1.16
CA LEU A 40 14.45 11.46 0.18
C LEU A 40 15.23 10.22 0.57
N THR A 41 15.58 10.15 1.84
CA THR A 41 16.24 8.96 2.33
C THR A 41 15.25 7.81 2.39
N LEU A 42 15.80 6.62 2.53
CA LEU A 42 14.95 5.45 2.63
C LEU A 42 14.04 5.55 3.84
N GLY A 43 14.57 6.02 4.96
CA GLY A 43 13.76 6.16 6.15
C GLY A 43 12.65 7.18 6.00
N GLU A 44 12.96 8.31 5.39
CA GLU A 44 11.94 9.32 5.16
C GLU A 44 10.86 8.80 4.24
N THR A 45 11.27 8.10 3.20
CA THR A 45 10.32 7.53 2.26
C THR A 45 9.44 6.51 2.96
N MET A 46 10.05 5.69 3.79
CA MET A 46 9.28 4.66 4.49
C MET A 46 8.24 5.29 5.40
N GLY A 47 8.59 6.37 6.08
CA GLY A 47 7.62 7.05 6.92
C GLY A 47 6.45 7.60 6.12
N ALA A 48 6.75 8.20 4.98
CA ALA A 48 5.70 8.76 4.15
C ALA A 48 4.79 7.67 3.59
N ILE A 49 5.39 6.58 3.15
CA ILE A 49 4.59 5.51 2.57
C ILE A 49 3.77 4.81 3.65
N ARG A 50 4.35 4.61 4.83
CA ARG A 50 3.61 4.00 5.90
C ARG A 50 2.40 4.85 6.29
N TYR A 51 2.58 6.15 6.29
CA TYR A 51 1.47 7.03 6.59
C TYR A 51 0.38 6.90 5.52
N ALA A 52 0.77 6.80 4.27
CA ALA A 52 -0.20 6.64 3.20
C ALA A 52 -0.95 5.33 3.32
N VAL A 53 -0.24 4.27 3.69
CA VAL A 53 -0.90 2.98 3.90
C VAL A 53 -1.91 3.11 5.02
N GLU A 54 -1.54 3.79 6.08
CA GLU A 54 -2.41 3.96 7.21
C GLU A 54 -3.66 4.72 6.83
N GLN A 55 -3.51 5.77 6.05
CA GLN A 55 -4.64 6.57 5.65
C GLN A 55 -5.56 5.86 4.67
N ASN A 56 -5.02 4.92 3.92
CA ASN A 56 -5.81 4.21 2.95
C ASN A 56 -6.34 2.87 3.45
N SER A 57 -6.08 2.56 4.70
CA SER A 57 -6.56 1.32 5.26
C SER A 57 -7.97 1.53 5.79
N SER A 58 -8.89 0.76 5.32
CA SER A 58 -10.28 0.92 5.72
C SER A 58 -10.58 0.28 7.06
N SER A 59 -9.65 -0.43 7.60
CA SER A 59 -9.93 -1.14 8.85
C SER A 59 -9.67 -0.32 10.08
N ARG A 60 -9.06 0.81 9.94
CA ARG A 60 -8.58 1.51 11.10
C ARG A 60 -9.63 1.90 12.11
N SER A 61 -10.77 2.30 11.67
CA SER A 61 -11.74 2.78 12.64
C SER A 61 -12.44 1.67 13.37
N GLN A 62 -12.64 0.57 12.70
CA GLN A 62 -13.36 -0.50 13.31
C GLN A 62 -12.56 -1.30 14.30
N TYR A 63 -11.27 -1.37 14.08
CA TYR A 63 -10.42 -2.17 14.92
C TYR A 63 -9.51 -1.37 15.78
N GLU A 64 -9.99 -0.21 16.10
CA GLU A 64 -9.21 0.66 16.92
C GLU A 64 -8.71 0.06 18.20
N PRO A 65 -9.51 -0.64 18.93
CA PRO A 65 -9.04 -1.20 20.19
C PRO A 65 -7.99 -2.27 20.00
N ILE A 66 -7.86 -2.80 18.80
CA ILE A 66 -6.90 -3.84 18.56
C ILE A 66 -5.77 -3.31 17.73
N ASN A 67 -5.01 -2.46 18.36
CA ASN A 67 -3.95 -1.78 17.64
C ASN A 67 -2.85 -2.69 17.16
N ILE A 68 -2.63 -3.78 17.84
CA ILE A 68 -1.58 -4.69 17.43
C ILE A 68 -1.82 -5.22 16.04
N TRP A 69 -3.03 -5.63 15.78
CA TRP A 69 -3.34 -6.18 14.47
C TRP A 69 -3.28 -5.12 13.39
N ARG A 70 -3.74 -3.94 13.74
CA ARG A 70 -3.72 -2.86 12.79
C ARG A 70 -2.28 -2.52 12.41
N ASP A 71 -1.41 -2.42 13.41
CA ASP A 71 -0.03 -2.11 13.14
C ASP A 71 0.64 -3.21 12.32
N TYR A 72 0.29 -4.44 12.62
CA TYR A 72 0.85 -5.54 11.87
C TYR A 72 0.50 -5.44 10.38
N PHE A 73 -0.75 -5.16 10.09
CA PHE A 73 -1.16 -5.03 8.71
C PHE A 73 -0.49 -3.87 8.02
N ILE A 74 -0.40 -2.75 8.70
CA ILE A 74 0.23 -1.59 8.11
C ILE A 74 1.69 -1.88 7.81
N ASN A 75 2.38 -2.51 8.73
CA ASN A 75 3.78 -2.82 8.53
C ASN A 75 3.98 -3.82 7.40
N GLU A 76 3.11 -4.82 7.32
CA GLU A 76 3.23 -5.81 6.26
C GLU A 76 2.97 -5.19 4.90
N ARG A 77 1.97 -4.33 4.81
CA ARG A 77 1.70 -3.69 3.54
C ARG A 77 2.83 -2.77 3.12
N THR A 78 3.34 -2.02 4.09
CA THR A 78 4.46 -1.13 3.79
C THR A 78 5.66 -1.92 3.33
N ARG A 79 5.96 -3.02 4.00
CA ARG A 79 7.08 -3.85 3.61
C ARG A 79 6.90 -4.37 2.19
N LYS A 80 5.70 -4.81 1.86
CA LYS A 80 5.46 -5.34 0.54
C LYS A 80 5.61 -4.27 -0.53
N ILE A 81 5.16 -3.08 -0.22
CA ILE A 81 5.31 -1.98 -1.15
C ILE A 81 6.80 -1.74 -1.43
N PHE A 82 7.61 -1.77 -0.38
CA PHE A 82 9.03 -1.53 -0.56
C PHE A 82 9.73 -2.67 -1.28
N VAL A 83 9.33 -3.90 -1.02
CA VAL A 83 9.89 -5.02 -1.74
C VAL A 83 9.59 -4.89 -3.23
N ASN A 84 8.38 -4.52 -3.55
CA ASN A 84 8.02 -4.38 -4.96
C ASN A 84 8.64 -3.14 -5.59
N ALA A 85 8.75 -2.08 -4.83
CA ALA A 85 9.40 -0.88 -5.35
C ALA A 85 10.86 -1.16 -5.67
N LYS A 86 11.51 -1.99 -4.87
CA LYS A 86 12.89 -2.31 -5.15
C LYS A 86 13.02 -3.04 -6.47
N LYS A 87 12.02 -3.80 -6.84
CA LYS A 87 12.05 -4.45 -8.13
C LYS A 87 11.86 -3.47 -9.27
N ARG A 88 11.14 -2.40 -9.01
CA ARG A 88 10.88 -1.40 -10.05
C ARG A 88 12.05 -0.44 -10.22
N CYS A 89 12.67 -0.06 -9.14
CA CYS A 89 13.74 0.93 -9.21
C CYS A 89 14.89 0.55 -8.28
N PRO A 90 15.55 -0.56 -8.59
CA PRO A 90 16.61 -1.04 -7.70
C PRO A 90 17.76 -0.07 -7.56
N GLU A 91 17.95 0.79 -8.53
CA GLU A 91 19.08 1.70 -8.48
C GLU A 91 18.94 2.72 -7.36
N PHE A 92 17.76 2.92 -6.83
CA PHE A 92 17.58 3.87 -5.75
C PHE A 92 17.61 3.23 -4.37
N PHE A 93 17.80 1.93 -4.31
CA PHE A 93 17.85 1.24 -3.04
C PHE A 93 19.27 0.87 -2.69
N PRO A 94 19.59 0.88 -1.40
CA PRO A 94 20.98 0.53 -1.03
C PRO A 94 21.28 -0.91 -1.37
N ARG A 95 22.52 -1.12 -1.71
CA ARG A 95 22.96 -2.46 -1.98
C ARG A 95 23.50 -3.07 -0.75
N ASN A 96 23.33 -4.32 -0.64
CA ASN A 96 23.97 -4.98 0.47
C ASN A 96 24.97 -5.95 0.03
#